data_b4bbf15043455f36ba034838b68f7569
#
_entry.id   b4bbf15043455f36ba034838b68f7569
#
_cell.length_a   1.000
_cell.length_b   1.000
_cell.length_c   1.000
_cell.angle_alpha   90.00
_cell.angle_beta   90.00
_cell.angle_gamma   90.00
#
_symmetry.space_group_name_H-M   'P 1'
#
loop_
_entity.id
_entity.type
_entity.pdbx_description
1 polymer ?
#
loop_
_entity_poly.entity_id
_entity_poly.type
_entity_poly.pdbx_seq_one_letter_code
_entity_poly.pdbx_strand_id
1 'polypeptide(L)'
;MRATVMHAAGDVRIEHVPDPALIEPTDAILRVTRACVCGSDLWPYASMKPSETGQSMGHEAIGVVEDIGAEVRSVVPGDLVVMPFAFSDGTCAYCHDGLHTACVHGGFFGSDGLGAQAEGLRVPRADGTLFKLPVGEDDAVMPSLLTLSDVMGTGHHAAVVANVRPGAIAAVVGDGAVGLCGVIAAKRLGAERIIVLGRHEDRTALARELGATDVVCERGEEAVERVLELTGGSGAHSVLECVGLEQSMQTAIGIARPGGAVGRVGVPQDETLPASRPAFFKNLRIGGGPAAVRAYIEELLPGVLEGRIDPGRVFDRTVNLDGVPDGYRAMADRESIKVMVRP
;
A
#
# COMPACT_ATOMS: atom_id res chain seq x y z
N MET A 1 15.41 14.41 16.94
CA MET A 1 15.41 14.08 15.50
C MET A 1 14.44 14.96 14.72
N ARG A 2 14.55 15.03 13.40
CA ARG A 2 13.57 15.71 12.53
C ARG A 2 12.50 14.71 12.09
N ALA A 3 11.25 15.16 12.02
CA ALA A 3 10.13 14.32 11.58
C ALA A 3 9.04 15.15 10.90
N THR A 4 8.24 14.51 10.08
CA THR A 4 7.04 15.08 9.45
C THR A 4 5.88 15.05 10.43
N VAL A 5 5.30 16.23 10.68
CA VAL A 5 4.11 16.40 11.53
C VAL A 5 3.04 17.15 10.74
N MET A 6 1.82 16.63 10.75
CA MET A 6 0.65 17.26 10.13
C MET A 6 -0.21 17.91 11.23
N HIS A 7 -0.45 19.21 11.11
CA HIS A 7 -1.21 19.99 12.11
C HIS A 7 -2.66 20.27 11.70
N ALA A 8 -2.93 20.29 10.41
CA ALA A 8 -4.27 20.51 9.85
C ALA A 8 -4.27 20.08 8.38
N ALA A 9 -5.43 20.14 7.75
CA ALA A 9 -5.55 19.97 6.30
C ALA A 9 -4.62 20.94 5.56
N GLY A 10 -3.73 20.40 4.72
CA GLY A 10 -2.72 21.14 3.96
C GLY A 10 -1.54 21.66 4.78
N ASP A 11 -1.51 21.46 6.09
CA ASP A 11 -0.45 21.95 6.98
C ASP A 11 0.46 20.83 7.45
N VAL A 12 1.47 20.52 6.64
CA VAL A 12 2.53 19.54 6.91
C VAL A 12 3.83 20.28 7.16
N ARG A 13 4.49 19.96 8.28
CA ARG A 13 5.72 20.61 8.71
C ARG A 13 6.79 19.59 9.04
N ILE A 14 8.07 20.04 8.94
CA ILE A 14 9.21 19.28 9.48
C ILE A 14 9.57 19.91 10.82
N GLU A 15 9.48 19.10 11.87
CA GLU A 15 9.70 19.55 13.24
C GLU A 15 10.79 18.75 13.94
N HIS A 16 11.37 19.36 14.98
CA HIS A 16 12.22 18.66 15.92
C HIS A 16 11.35 17.99 16.97
N VAL A 17 11.36 16.66 16.98
CA VAL A 17 10.65 15.82 17.94
C VAL A 17 11.67 15.05 18.82
N PRO A 18 11.27 14.51 19.97
CA PRO A 18 12.14 13.64 20.75
C PRO A 18 12.67 12.46 19.90
N ASP A 19 13.91 12.04 20.17
CA ASP A 19 14.45 10.85 19.57
C ASP A 19 13.65 9.60 20.00
N PRO A 20 13.52 8.57 19.13
CA PRO A 20 12.83 7.34 19.50
C PRO A 20 13.63 6.60 20.59
N ALA A 21 12.92 5.98 21.53
CA ALA A 21 13.50 5.18 22.59
C ALA A 21 12.81 3.82 22.69
N LEU A 22 13.53 2.81 23.16
CA LEU A 22 12.95 1.51 23.54
C LEU A 22 12.00 1.72 24.71
N ILE A 23 10.75 1.27 24.57
CA ILE A 23 9.74 1.31 25.63
C ILE A 23 9.51 -0.10 26.17
N GLU A 24 9.39 -1.07 25.27
CA GLU A 24 9.17 -2.46 25.59
C GLU A 24 10.39 -3.32 25.22
N PRO A 25 10.62 -4.45 25.90
CA PRO A 25 11.76 -5.32 25.60
C PRO A 25 11.68 -5.98 24.21
N THR A 26 10.55 -5.87 23.53
CA THR A 26 10.29 -6.39 22.17
C THR A 26 10.46 -5.33 21.07
N ASP A 27 10.83 -4.10 21.41
CA ASP A 27 10.97 -2.98 20.49
C ASP A 27 12.32 -3.01 19.75
N ALA A 28 12.37 -2.35 18.60
CA ALA A 28 13.59 -1.95 17.94
C ALA A 28 13.57 -0.46 17.61
N ILE A 29 14.76 0.14 17.49
CA ILE A 29 14.96 1.49 16.97
C ILE A 29 15.58 1.39 15.58
N LEU A 30 15.00 2.09 14.62
CA LEU A 30 15.52 2.19 13.28
C LEU A 30 16.05 3.60 13.00
N ARG A 31 17.19 3.70 12.34
CA ARG A 31 17.55 4.84 11.52
C ARG A 31 16.87 4.65 10.17
N VAL A 32 15.96 5.54 9.83
CA VAL A 32 15.19 5.44 8.57
C VAL A 32 16.08 5.87 7.40
N THR A 33 16.18 5.03 6.38
CA THR A 33 16.95 5.33 5.16
C THR A 33 16.05 5.65 3.98
N ARG A 34 14.84 5.10 3.98
CA ARG A 34 13.79 5.36 2.97
C ARG A 34 12.44 5.32 3.66
N ALA A 35 11.62 6.30 3.33
CA ALA A 35 10.19 6.33 3.65
C ALA A 35 9.43 6.84 2.42
N CYS A 36 8.13 7.02 2.52
CA CYS A 36 7.37 7.61 1.42
C CYS A 36 6.07 8.27 1.89
N VAL A 37 5.46 9.05 1.01
CA VAL A 37 4.09 9.53 1.17
C VAL A 37 3.15 8.52 0.52
N CYS A 38 2.13 8.09 1.25
CA CYS A 38 1.10 7.17 0.76
C CYS A 38 -0.16 7.89 0.31
N GLY A 39 -0.94 7.24 -0.55
CA GLY A 39 -2.26 7.74 -0.94
C GLY A 39 -3.23 7.88 0.24
N SER A 40 -3.11 7.03 1.26
CA SER A 40 -3.90 7.12 2.50
C SER A 40 -3.56 8.34 3.36
N ASP A 41 -2.33 8.85 3.30
CA ASP A 41 -1.92 10.07 3.99
C ASP A 41 -2.63 11.32 3.43
N LEU A 42 -3.16 11.24 2.20
CA LEU A 42 -3.87 12.35 1.56
C LEU A 42 -5.27 12.57 2.14
N TRP A 43 -5.85 11.59 2.82
CA TRP A 43 -7.15 11.78 3.49
C TRP A 43 -7.03 12.77 4.65
N PRO A 44 -6.15 12.58 5.64
CA PRO A 44 -5.92 13.60 6.67
C PRO A 44 -5.35 14.90 6.06
N TYR A 45 -4.51 14.84 5.02
CA TYR A 45 -4.03 16.03 4.32
C TYR A 45 -5.15 16.89 3.74
N ALA A 46 -6.25 16.28 3.31
CA ALA A 46 -7.43 16.99 2.79
C ALA A 46 -8.42 17.45 3.87
N SER A 47 -8.49 16.79 5.03
CA SER A 47 -9.64 16.94 5.95
C SER A 47 -9.31 16.97 7.44
N MET A 48 -8.04 16.85 7.85
CA MET A 48 -7.65 16.86 9.25
C MET A 48 -8.06 18.19 9.92
N LYS A 49 -8.73 18.08 11.05
CA LYS A 49 -9.04 19.27 11.87
C LYS A 49 -7.75 19.80 12.50
N PRO A 50 -7.65 21.12 12.75
CA PRO A 50 -6.49 21.69 13.42
C PRO A 50 -6.18 21.00 14.77
N SER A 51 -4.89 20.69 14.96
CA SER A 51 -4.35 20.07 16.16
C SER A 51 -3.12 20.85 16.63
N GLU A 52 -3.05 21.17 17.92
CA GLU A 52 -1.89 21.86 18.51
C GLU A 52 -0.65 20.95 18.58
N THR A 53 -0.86 19.65 18.85
CA THR A 53 0.21 18.66 18.95
C THR A 53 0.62 18.06 17.61
N GLY A 54 -0.28 18.17 16.62
CA GLY A 54 -0.09 17.54 15.31
C GLY A 54 -0.20 16.01 15.37
N GLN A 55 0.01 15.40 14.22
CA GLN A 55 0.05 13.95 14.01
C GLN A 55 1.35 13.57 13.31
N SER A 56 2.08 12.60 13.84
CA SER A 56 3.26 12.00 13.17
C SER A 56 2.84 11.29 11.91
N MET A 57 3.58 11.48 10.81
CA MET A 57 3.18 10.98 9.50
C MET A 57 4.11 9.86 8.98
N GLY A 58 3.52 9.04 8.09
CA GLY A 58 4.22 7.96 7.40
C GLY A 58 4.11 6.60 8.09
N HIS A 59 3.92 5.57 7.28
CA HIS A 59 3.74 4.20 7.75
C HIS A 59 4.52 3.16 6.91
N GLU A 60 5.38 3.63 6.02
CA GLU A 60 6.20 2.80 5.14
C GLU A 60 7.66 3.19 5.30
N ALA A 61 8.54 2.23 5.64
CA ALA A 61 9.96 2.51 5.76
C ALA A 61 10.87 1.33 5.43
N ILE A 62 12.09 1.66 5.03
CA ILE A 62 13.28 0.82 5.14
C ILE A 62 14.24 1.56 6.06
N GLY A 63 14.88 0.84 6.97
CA GLY A 63 15.84 1.41 7.90
C GLY A 63 16.91 0.43 8.34
N VAL A 64 17.94 0.96 8.96
CA VAL A 64 18.99 0.19 9.63
C VAL A 64 18.64 0.11 11.11
N VAL A 65 18.66 -1.08 11.66
CA VAL A 65 18.47 -1.29 13.11
C VAL A 65 19.63 -0.65 13.87
N GLU A 66 19.33 0.26 14.79
CA GLU A 66 20.33 0.92 15.65
C GLU A 66 20.35 0.31 17.05
N ASP A 67 19.18 -0.02 17.60
CA ASP A 67 19.06 -0.60 18.94
C ASP A 67 17.89 -1.58 19.00
N ILE A 68 17.97 -2.54 19.94
CA ILE A 68 16.94 -3.57 20.13
C ILE A 68 16.69 -3.82 21.62
N GLY A 69 15.45 -4.10 21.95
CA GLY A 69 15.05 -4.58 23.27
C GLY A 69 15.57 -5.99 23.59
N ALA A 70 15.66 -6.31 24.86
CA ALA A 70 16.28 -7.55 25.34
C ALA A 70 15.60 -8.85 24.88
N GLU A 71 14.36 -8.77 24.39
CA GLU A 71 13.58 -9.93 23.90
C GLU A 71 13.60 -10.08 22.38
N VAL A 72 14.14 -9.13 21.62
CA VAL A 72 14.25 -9.21 20.14
C VAL A 72 15.27 -10.28 19.74
N ARG A 73 14.92 -11.10 18.74
CA ARG A 73 15.73 -12.26 18.27
C ARG A 73 15.93 -12.30 16.75
N SER A 74 15.02 -11.71 15.97
CA SER A 74 15.02 -11.83 14.50
C SER A 74 15.99 -10.89 13.80
N VAL A 75 16.41 -9.80 14.46
CA VAL A 75 17.26 -8.75 13.93
C VAL A 75 18.33 -8.33 14.96
N VAL A 76 19.41 -7.74 14.45
CA VAL A 76 20.49 -7.18 15.29
C VAL A 76 20.87 -5.79 14.79
N PRO A 77 21.50 -4.93 15.62
CA PRO A 77 22.03 -3.65 15.17
C PRO A 77 22.91 -3.79 13.92
N GLY A 78 22.68 -2.94 12.93
CA GLY A 78 23.33 -3.00 11.61
C GLY A 78 22.52 -3.72 10.52
N ASP A 79 21.50 -4.47 10.86
CA ASP A 79 20.65 -5.10 9.85
C ASP A 79 19.81 -4.07 9.11
N LEU A 80 19.76 -4.19 7.77
CA LEU A 80 18.82 -3.47 6.95
C LEU A 80 17.48 -4.20 6.92
N VAL A 81 16.40 -3.49 7.22
CA VAL A 81 15.06 -4.08 7.35
C VAL A 81 14.01 -3.28 6.61
N VAL A 82 12.97 -3.96 6.10
CA VAL A 82 11.72 -3.33 5.69
C VAL A 82 10.70 -3.42 6.81
N MET A 83 9.99 -2.33 7.04
CA MET A 83 8.94 -2.19 8.04
C MET A 83 7.58 -2.09 7.35
N PRO A 84 6.70 -3.11 7.49
CA PRO A 84 5.32 -3.07 7.05
C PRO A 84 4.53 -1.94 7.74
N PHE A 85 3.47 -1.45 7.08
CA PHE A 85 2.64 -0.36 7.60
C PHE A 85 1.88 -0.68 8.90
N ALA A 86 1.84 -1.95 9.29
CA ALA A 86 1.25 -2.42 10.55
C ALA A 86 2.27 -3.23 11.34
N PHE A 87 2.30 -3.06 12.66
CA PHE A 87 3.09 -3.88 13.56
C PHE A 87 2.25 -5.02 14.16
N SER A 88 2.89 -6.14 14.45
CA SER A 88 2.25 -7.36 14.97
C SER A 88 3.18 -8.16 15.85
N ASP A 89 2.63 -9.02 16.72
CA ASP A 89 3.43 -9.88 17.60
C ASP A 89 3.98 -11.14 16.88
N GLY A 90 3.44 -11.49 15.72
CA GLY A 90 3.83 -12.68 14.97
C GLY A 90 3.41 -14.01 15.62
N THR A 91 2.76 -14.01 16.78
CA THR A 91 2.52 -15.22 17.61
C THR A 91 1.07 -15.49 17.94
N CYS A 92 0.17 -14.51 17.83
CA CYS A 92 -1.25 -14.74 18.09
C CYS A 92 -1.91 -15.56 16.99
N ALA A 93 -3.11 -16.07 17.24
CA ALA A 93 -3.85 -16.90 16.28
C ALA A 93 -4.00 -16.22 14.91
N TYR A 94 -4.31 -14.92 14.89
CA TYR A 94 -4.44 -14.18 13.62
C TYR A 94 -3.12 -14.05 12.87
N CYS A 95 -2.00 -13.85 13.57
CA CYS A 95 -0.68 -13.83 12.94
C CYS A 95 -0.32 -15.20 12.35
N HIS A 96 -0.64 -16.30 13.05
CA HIS A 96 -0.45 -17.66 12.51
C HIS A 96 -1.32 -17.93 11.28
N ASP A 97 -2.48 -17.32 11.18
CA ASP A 97 -3.35 -17.37 9.99
C ASP A 97 -2.90 -16.41 8.86
N GLY A 98 -1.78 -15.70 9.06
CA GLY A 98 -1.26 -14.71 8.10
C GLY A 98 -1.98 -13.36 8.13
N LEU A 99 -2.85 -13.10 9.12
CA LEU A 99 -3.63 -11.88 9.27
C LEU A 99 -2.96 -10.89 10.25
N HIS A 100 -1.73 -10.47 9.95
CA HIS A 100 -0.93 -9.60 10.82
C HIS A 100 -1.61 -8.26 11.15
N THR A 101 -2.40 -7.72 10.23
CA THR A 101 -3.18 -6.49 10.45
C THR A 101 -4.37 -6.66 11.41
N ALA A 102 -4.72 -7.88 11.77
CA ALA A 102 -5.71 -8.20 12.79
C ALA A 102 -5.08 -8.69 14.12
N CYS A 103 -3.76 -8.52 14.28
CA CYS A 103 -3.04 -8.94 15.48
C CYS A 103 -3.65 -8.30 16.74
N VAL A 104 -3.91 -9.12 17.77
CA VAL A 104 -4.53 -8.63 19.02
C VAL A 104 -3.63 -7.69 19.83
N HIS A 105 -2.32 -7.69 19.54
CA HIS A 105 -1.32 -6.81 20.13
C HIS A 105 -0.68 -5.89 19.09
N GLY A 106 -1.29 -5.78 17.90
CA GLY A 106 -0.79 -5.01 16.78
C GLY A 106 -1.36 -3.60 16.72
N GLY A 107 -0.97 -2.89 15.67
CA GLY A 107 -1.46 -1.55 15.36
C GLY A 107 -0.88 -1.06 14.05
N PHE A 108 -1.12 0.21 13.76
CA PHE A 108 -0.69 0.86 12.52
C PHE A 108 0.33 1.95 12.82
N PHE A 109 1.29 2.13 11.91
CA PHE A 109 2.18 3.29 11.92
C PHE A 109 1.47 4.52 11.32
N GLY A 110 2.05 5.73 11.54
CA GLY A 110 1.49 6.99 11.03
C GLY A 110 0.63 7.74 12.06
N SER A 111 0.71 7.35 13.35
CA SER A 111 0.06 8.05 14.46
C SER A 111 0.83 7.82 15.76
N ASP A 112 0.44 8.50 16.84
CA ASP A 112 0.91 8.27 18.22
C ASP A 112 2.44 8.25 18.39
N GLY A 113 3.15 9.11 17.64
CA GLY A 113 4.62 9.17 17.66
C GLY A 113 5.32 8.06 16.85
N LEU A 114 4.58 7.24 16.13
CA LEU A 114 5.09 6.16 15.28
C LEU A 114 5.07 6.57 13.78
N GLY A 115 5.57 7.75 13.46
CA GLY A 115 5.64 8.26 12.09
C GLY A 115 6.94 7.88 11.39
N ALA A 116 6.85 7.21 10.24
CA ALA A 116 7.98 6.73 9.47
C ALA A 116 8.66 7.80 8.60
N GLN A 117 8.01 8.96 8.37
CA GLN A 117 8.61 10.09 7.64
C GLN A 117 9.50 10.90 8.61
N ALA A 118 10.55 10.28 9.15
CA ALA A 118 11.44 10.81 10.18
C ALA A 118 12.85 10.24 10.03
N GLU A 119 13.85 10.86 10.71
CA GLU A 119 15.22 10.36 10.74
C GLU A 119 15.35 9.03 11.51
N GLY A 120 14.49 8.80 12.50
CA GLY A 120 14.47 7.60 13.32
C GLY A 120 13.04 7.15 13.67
N LEU A 121 12.88 5.90 14.03
CA LEU A 121 11.57 5.32 14.34
C LEU A 121 11.68 4.20 15.39
N ARG A 122 10.80 4.20 16.37
CA ARG A 122 10.57 3.04 17.24
C ARG A 122 9.63 2.05 16.54
N VAL A 123 10.03 0.80 16.49
CA VAL A 123 9.21 -0.28 15.95
C VAL A 123 8.78 -1.21 17.09
N PRO A 124 7.50 -1.19 17.49
CA PRO A 124 6.97 -2.15 18.46
C PRO A 124 7.01 -3.58 17.90
N ARG A 125 7.23 -4.56 18.79
CA ARG A 125 7.16 -5.98 18.45
C ARG A 125 7.99 -6.36 17.23
N ALA A 126 9.28 -6.00 17.28
CA ALA A 126 10.21 -6.07 16.16
C ALA A 126 10.23 -7.43 15.45
N ASP A 127 10.22 -8.55 16.21
CA ASP A 127 10.28 -9.92 15.65
C ASP A 127 9.07 -10.27 14.77
N GLY A 128 7.87 -9.81 15.13
CA GLY A 128 6.65 -10.04 14.35
C GLY A 128 6.43 -9.00 13.25
N THR A 129 7.17 -7.89 13.30
CA THR A 129 6.97 -6.73 12.40
C THR A 129 8.03 -6.66 11.32
N LEU A 130 9.30 -6.60 11.71
CA LEU A 130 10.41 -6.35 10.78
C LEU A 130 10.73 -7.55 9.88
N PHE A 131 11.24 -7.24 8.69
CA PHE A 131 11.77 -8.24 7.78
C PHE A 131 13.16 -7.82 7.31
N LYS A 132 14.17 -8.68 7.55
CA LYS A 132 15.56 -8.41 7.16
C LYS A 132 15.74 -8.50 5.64
N LEU A 133 16.39 -7.50 5.07
CA LEU A 133 16.69 -7.42 3.65
C LEU A 133 18.13 -7.92 3.36
N PRO A 134 18.33 -8.73 2.31
CA PRO A 134 19.64 -9.31 1.98
C PRO A 134 20.50 -8.41 1.08
N VAL A 135 20.36 -7.08 1.16
CA VAL A 135 21.05 -6.09 0.32
C VAL A 135 21.62 -4.96 1.17
N GLY A 136 22.46 -4.12 0.58
CA GLY A 136 22.94 -2.88 1.20
C GLY A 136 21.97 -1.72 1.03
N GLU A 137 22.12 -0.67 1.87
CA GLU A 137 21.24 0.51 1.86
C GLU A 137 21.34 1.39 0.62
N ASP A 138 22.38 1.24 -0.19
CA ASP A 138 22.60 1.96 -1.45
C ASP A 138 22.24 1.14 -2.71
N ASP A 139 21.63 -0.04 -2.54
CA ASP A 139 21.26 -0.88 -3.66
C ASP A 139 20.21 -0.20 -4.56
N ALA A 140 20.37 -0.35 -5.87
CA ALA A 140 19.46 0.23 -6.84
C ALA A 140 18.03 -0.31 -6.74
N VAL A 141 17.84 -1.48 -6.13
CA VAL A 141 16.53 -2.12 -5.94
C VAL A 141 15.72 -1.52 -4.78
N MET A 142 16.31 -0.61 -4.00
CA MET A 142 15.66 -0.02 -2.81
C MET A 142 14.26 0.57 -3.06
N PRO A 143 13.98 1.26 -4.17
CA PRO A 143 12.61 1.72 -4.44
C PRO A 143 11.61 0.56 -4.53
N SER A 144 11.98 -0.54 -5.19
CA SER A 144 11.11 -1.73 -5.28
C SER A 144 10.97 -2.44 -3.94
N LEU A 145 12.02 -2.50 -3.12
CA LEU A 145 11.96 -3.05 -1.76
C LEU A 145 11.07 -2.22 -0.83
N LEU A 146 11.09 -0.88 -0.95
CA LEU A 146 10.23 -0.02 -0.15
C LEU A 146 8.74 -0.29 -0.41
N THR A 147 8.36 -0.68 -1.63
CA THR A 147 6.95 -1.02 -1.93
C THR A 147 6.45 -2.25 -1.19
N LEU A 148 7.36 -3.11 -0.69
CA LEU A 148 7.01 -4.29 0.12
C LEU A 148 6.52 -3.91 1.52
N SER A 149 6.75 -2.67 1.96
CA SER A 149 6.20 -2.17 3.22
C SER A 149 4.68 -1.96 3.16
N ASP A 150 4.11 -1.73 1.94
CA ASP A 150 2.68 -1.54 1.73
C ASP A 150 2.24 -1.88 0.30
N VAL A 151 2.43 -0.96 -0.68
CA VAL A 151 1.65 -0.89 -1.92
C VAL A 151 1.76 -2.14 -2.80
N MET A 152 2.93 -2.81 -2.84
CA MET A 152 3.07 -4.06 -3.59
C MET A 152 2.33 -5.20 -2.90
N GLY A 153 2.48 -5.33 -1.58
CA GLY A 153 1.74 -6.31 -0.78
C GLY A 153 0.23 -6.07 -0.82
N THR A 154 -0.19 -4.81 -0.78
CA THR A 154 -1.60 -4.40 -0.84
C THR A 154 -2.22 -4.69 -2.20
N GLY A 155 -1.54 -4.37 -3.31
CA GLY A 155 -1.99 -4.74 -4.66
C GLY A 155 -2.03 -6.26 -4.87
N HIS A 156 -1.06 -6.98 -4.30
CA HIS A 156 -1.04 -8.45 -4.32
C HIS A 156 -2.21 -9.04 -3.52
N HIS A 157 -2.47 -8.53 -2.32
CA HIS A 157 -3.62 -8.95 -1.50
C HIS A 157 -4.94 -8.77 -2.25
N ALA A 158 -5.15 -7.63 -2.90
CA ALA A 158 -6.35 -7.40 -3.73
C ALA A 158 -6.50 -8.49 -4.80
N ALA A 159 -5.41 -8.85 -5.48
CA ALA A 159 -5.41 -9.86 -6.52
C ALA A 159 -5.69 -11.28 -5.98
N VAL A 160 -5.10 -11.63 -4.83
CA VAL A 160 -5.34 -12.92 -4.15
C VAL A 160 -6.80 -13.04 -3.71
N VAL A 161 -7.33 -12.01 -3.04
CA VAL A 161 -8.74 -12.01 -2.57
C VAL A 161 -9.72 -12.00 -3.73
N ALA A 162 -9.40 -11.26 -4.81
CA ALA A 162 -10.18 -11.30 -6.05
C ALA A 162 -10.05 -12.64 -6.81
N ASN A 163 -9.27 -13.59 -6.29
CA ASN A 163 -9.07 -14.91 -6.89
C ASN A 163 -8.54 -14.81 -8.34
N VAL A 164 -7.55 -13.95 -8.56
CA VAL A 164 -6.83 -13.91 -9.84
C VAL A 164 -6.10 -15.24 -10.04
N ARG A 165 -6.20 -15.79 -11.25
CA ARG A 165 -5.60 -17.09 -11.61
C ARG A 165 -5.31 -17.15 -13.11
N PRO A 166 -4.55 -18.15 -13.60
CA PRO A 166 -4.31 -18.33 -15.03
C PRO A 166 -5.61 -18.37 -15.85
N GLY A 167 -5.61 -17.64 -16.96
CA GLY A 167 -6.77 -17.51 -17.85
C GLY A 167 -7.88 -16.56 -17.36
N ALA A 168 -7.73 -15.93 -16.20
CA ALA A 168 -8.73 -14.99 -15.70
C ALA A 168 -8.60 -13.62 -16.42
N ILE A 169 -9.76 -12.94 -16.61
CA ILE A 169 -9.81 -11.52 -16.89
C ILE A 169 -9.82 -10.79 -15.55
N ALA A 170 -8.79 -9.99 -15.30
CA ALA A 170 -8.70 -9.13 -14.13
C ALA A 170 -9.02 -7.68 -14.52
N ALA A 171 -9.73 -6.95 -13.66
CA ALA A 171 -9.93 -5.51 -13.79
C ALA A 171 -9.41 -4.80 -12.54
N VAL A 172 -8.69 -3.71 -12.72
CA VAL A 172 -8.13 -2.90 -11.63
C VAL A 172 -8.79 -1.54 -11.64
N VAL A 173 -9.53 -1.22 -10.59
CA VAL A 173 -10.18 0.08 -10.42
C VAL A 173 -9.25 0.99 -9.64
N GLY A 174 -8.68 1.97 -10.34
CA GLY A 174 -7.72 2.95 -9.82
C GLY A 174 -6.33 2.84 -10.46
N ASP A 175 -5.76 3.98 -10.83
CA ASP A 175 -4.45 4.16 -11.46
C ASP A 175 -3.37 4.71 -10.49
N GLY A 176 -3.62 4.62 -9.17
CA GLY A 176 -2.65 4.96 -8.14
C GLY A 176 -1.61 3.86 -7.89
N ALA A 177 -0.66 4.09 -6.99
CA ALA A 177 0.43 3.15 -6.71
C ALA A 177 -0.07 1.73 -6.36
N VAL A 178 -1.12 1.59 -5.54
CA VAL A 178 -1.72 0.29 -5.20
C VAL A 178 -2.33 -0.37 -6.44
N GLY A 179 -3.05 0.38 -7.28
CA GLY A 179 -3.62 -0.16 -8.52
C GLY A 179 -2.54 -0.63 -9.50
N LEU A 180 -1.47 0.16 -9.68
CA LEU A 180 -0.32 -0.22 -10.51
C LEU A 180 0.39 -1.48 -9.98
N CYS A 181 0.57 -1.60 -8.66
CA CYS A 181 1.05 -2.83 -8.03
C CYS A 181 0.06 -3.99 -8.19
N GLY A 182 -1.25 -3.71 -8.20
CA GLY A 182 -2.29 -4.68 -8.52
C GLY A 182 -2.18 -5.23 -9.95
N VAL A 183 -1.78 -4.40 -10.92
CA VAL A 183 -1.46 -4.85 -12.29
C VAL A 183 -0.30 -5.85 -12.29
N ILE A 184 0.80 -5.51 -11.58
CA ILE A 184 1.95 -6.41 -11.42
C ILE A 184 1.49 -7.74 -10.80
N ALA A 185 0.69 -7.68 -9.75
CA ALA A 185 0.19 -8.86 -9.05
C ALA A 185 -0.72 -9.71 -9.95
N ALA A 186 -1.65 -9.09 -10.69
CA ALA A 186 -2.54 -9.79 -11.61
C ALA A 186 -1.75 -10.51 -12.72
N LYS A 187 -0.74 -9.85 -13.30
CA LYS A 187 0.17 -10.46 -14.27
C LYS A 187 0.94 -11.64 -13.68
N ARG A 188 1.51 -11.46 -12.48
CA ARG A 188 2.27 -12.48 -11.76
C ARG A 188 1.42 -13.73 -11.45
N LEU A 189 0.14 -13.53 -11.12
CA LEU A 189 -0.82 -14.61 -10.86
C LEU A 189 -1.42 -15.24 -12.13
N GLY A 190 -1.02 -14.78 -13.32
CA GLY A 190 -1.36 -15.39 -14.59
C GLY A 190 -2.68 -14.90 -15.20
N ALA A 191 -3.17 -13.72 -14.87
CA ALA A 191 -4.29 -13.14 -15.59
C ALA A 191 -3.98 -13.06 -17.09
N GLU A 192 -4.90 -13.53 -17.93
CA GLU A 192 -4.76 -13.49 -19.39
C GLU A 192 -5.01 -12.08 -19.93
N ARG A 193 -5.94 -11.37 -19.32
CA ARG A 193 -6.29 -10.00 -19.67
C ARG A 193 -6.34 -9.15 -18.41
N ILE A 194 -5.76 -7.94 -18.46
CA ILE A 194 -5.71 -7.01 -17.34
C ILE A 194 -6.22 -5.66 -17.81
N ILE A 195 -7.41 -5.26 -17.34
CA ILE A 195 -8.09 -4.03 -17.70
C ILE A 195 -7.91 -3.03 -16.57
N VAL A 196 -7.25 -1.89 -16.83
CA VAL A 196 -7.08 -0.83 -15.83
C VAL A 196 -8.11 0.28 -16.07
N LEU A 197 -8.83 0.63 -15.02
CA LEU A 197 -9.72 1.79 -15.01
C LEU A 197 -8.98 2.99 -14.40
N GLY A 198 -8.52 3.89 -15.25
CA GLY A 198 -7.73 5.06 -14.88
C GLY A 198 -7.70 6.09 -16.02
N ARG A 199 -7.50 7.36 -15.68
CA ARG A 199 -7.60 8.46 -16.68
C ARG A 199 -6.35 9.32 -16.81
N HIS A 200 -5.38 9.19 -15.88
CA HIS A 200 -4.15 9.97 -15.93
C HIS A 200 -3.19 9.30 -16.92
N GLU A 201 -2.83 10.02 -17.96
CA GLU A 201 -2.08 9.49 -19.12
C GLU A 201 -0.77 8.81 -18.69
N ASP A 202 0.04 9.48 -17.86
CA ASP A 202 1.32 8.94 -17.38
C ASP A 202 1.12 7.65 -16.58
N ARG A 203 0.08 7.58 -15.73
CA ARG A 203 -0.23 6.42 -14.91
C ARG A 203 -0.74 5.25 -15.74
N THR A 204 -1.59 5.52 -16.72
CA THR A 204 -2.11 4.49 -17.62
C THR A 204 -1.05 4.00 -18.60
N ALA A 205 -0.10 4.85 -19.02
CA ALA A 205 1.07 4.44 -19.77
C ALA A 205 1.94 3.50 -18.94
N LEU A 206 2.24 3.86 -17.70
CA LEU A 206 2.97 2.98 -16.77
C LEU A 206 2.22 1.67 -16.52
N ALA A 207 0.88 1.70 -16.38
CA ALA A 207 0.09 0.47 -16.22
C ALA A 207 0.29 -0.50 -17.39
N ARG A 208 0.35 -0.01 -18.65
CA ARG A 208 0.63 -0.84 -19.83
C ARG A 208 2.01 -1.48 -19.75
N GLU A 209 3.03 -0.72 -19.38
CA GLU A 209 4.39 -1.23 -19.21
C GLU A 209 4.48 -2.30 -18.11
N LEU A 210 3.71 -2.15 -17.03
CA LEU A 210 3.62 -3.12 -15.95
C LEU A 210 2.80 -4.36 -16.31
N GLY A 211 2.00 -4.32 -17.38
CA GLY A 211 1.32 -5.49 -17.91
C GLY A 211 -0.18 -5.35 -18.16
N ALA A 212 -0.76 -4.15 -18.03
CA ALA A 212 -2.14 -3.92 -18.43
C ALA A 212 -2.32 -4.12 -19.95
N THR A 213 -3.33 -4.88 -20.33
CA THR A 213 -3.66 -5.12 -21.74
C THR A 213 -4.59 -4.05 -22.31
N ASP A 214 -5.44 -3.50 -21.45
CA ASP A 214 -6.45 -2.51 -21.81
C ASP A 214 -6.54 -1.41 -20.75
N VAL A 215 -6.94 -0.22 -21.18
CA VAL A 215 -7.20 0.93 -20.33
C VAL A 215 -8.57 1.47 -20.63
N VAL A 216 -9.34 1.77 -19.60
CA VAL A 216 -10.67 2.38 -19.63
C VAL A 216 -10.58 3.71 -18.90
N CYS A 217 -10.76 4.82 -19.63
CA CYS A 217 -10.65 6.17 -19.07
C CYS A 217 -12.00 6.72 -18.60
N GLU A 218 -13.09 6.10 -19.02
CA GLU A 218 -14.46 6.43 -18.69
C GLU A 218 -14.75 6.25 -17.19
N ARG A 219 -15.86 6.77 -16.72
CA ARG A 219 -16.30 6.71 -15.32
C ARG A 219 -17.75 6.25 -15.19
N GLY A 220 -18.09 5.74 -14.02
CA GLY A 220 -19.47 5.35 -13.70
C GLY A 220 -20.03 4.30 -14.67
N GLU A 221 -21.21 4.54 -15.20
CA GLU A 221 -21.91 3.62 -16.10
C GLU A 221 -21.17 3.41 -17.42
N GLU A 222 -20.59 4.46 -17.99
CA GLU A 222 -19.80 4.36 -19.24
C GLU A 222 -18.58 3.44 -19.08
N ALA A 223 -17.91 3.49 -17.91
CA ALA A 223 -16.81 2.58 -17.61
C ALA A 223 -17.30 1.13 -17.51
N VAL A 224 -18.47 0.91 -16.91
CA VAL A 224 -19.07 -0.43 -16.83
C VAL A 224 -19.40 -0.95 -18.23
N GLU A 225 -20.05 -0.16 -19.05
CA GLU A 225 -20.38 -0.52 -20.45
C GLU A 225 -19.12 -0.86 -21.24
N ARG A 226 -18.07 -0.04 -21.11
CA ARG A 226 -16.80 -0.25 -21.81
C ARG A 226 -16.11 -1.56 -21.41
N VAL A 227 -16.09 -1.88 -20.10
CA VAL A 227 -15.54 -3.17 -19.64
C VAL A 227 -16.39 -4.35 -20.13
N LEU A 228 -17.71 -4.22 -20.14
CA LEU A 228 -18.60 -5.26 -20.68
C LEU A 228 -18.35 -5.48 -22.16
N GLU A 229 -18.20 -4.43 -22.97
CA GLU A 229 -17.81 -4.55 -24.38
C GLU A 229 -16.50 -5.32 -24.55
N LEU A 230 -15.45 -4.92 -23.80
CA LEU A 230 -14.13 -5.56 -23.84
C LEU A 230 -14.17 -7.04 -23.44
N THR A 231 -15.16 -7.44 -22.65
CA THR A 231 -15.31 -8.81 -22.13
C THR A 231 -16.44 -9.60 -22.79
N GLY A 232 -16.96 -9.12 -23.94
CA GLY A 232 -18.06 -9.78 -24.66
C GLY A 232 -19.34 -9.89 -23.86
N GLY A 233 -19.64 -8.89 -23.02
CA GLY A 233 -20.83 -8.83 -22.16
C GLY A 233 -20.71 -9.59 -20.84
N SER A 234 -19.64 -10.37 -20.64
CA SER A 234 -19.51 -11.25 -19.45
C SER A 234 -19.07 -10.53 -18.19
N GLY A 235 -18.23 -9.49 -18.29
CA GLY A 235 -17.56 -8.84 -17.18
C GLY A 235 -16.27 -9.55 -16.73
N ALA A 236 -15.56 -8.96 -15.76
CA ALA A 236 -14.29 -9.46 -15.26
C ALA A 236 -14.47 -10.59 -14.22
N HIS A 237 -13.58 -11.58 -14.23
CA HIS A 237 -13.55 -12.66 -13.25
C HIS A 237 -13.13 -12.17 -11.88
N SER A 238 -12.15 -11.28 -11.87
CA SER A 238 -11.46 -10.76 -10.69
C SER A 238 -11.40 -9.25 -10.80
N VAL A 239 -11.87 -8.54 -9.78
CA VAL A 239 -11.84 -7.07 -9.74
C VAL A 239 -11.07 -6.62 -8.51
N LEU A 240 -10.06 -5.79 -8.71
CA LEU A 240 -9.26 -5.17 -7.65
C LEU A 240 -9.79 -3.75 -7.45
N GLU A 241 -10.38 -3.47 -6.31
CA GLU A 241 -10.85 -2.13 -5.94
C GLU A 241 -9.76 -1.46 -5.06
N CYS A 242 -9.08 -0.45 -5.64
CA CYS A 242 -7.87 0.16 -5.07
C CYS A 242 -8.05 1.66 -4.76
N VAL A 243 -9.28 2.16 -4.61
CA VAL A 243 -9.59 3.58 -4.43
C VAL A 243 -10.26 3.87 -3.08
N GLY A 244 -11.30 3.10 -2.72
CA GLY A 244 -12.00 3.24 -1.45
C GLY A 244 -13.20 4.20 -1.46
N LEU A 245 -13.67 4.65 -2.64
CA LEU A 245 -14.84 5.51 -2.77
C LEU A 245 -16.09 4.72 -3.13
N GLU A 246 -17.27 5.25 -2.81
CA GLU A 246 -18.55 4.66 -3.17
C GLU A 246 -18.64 4.36 -4.68
N GLN A 247 -18.29 5.36 -5.52
CA GLN A 247 -18.34 5.23 -6.96
C GLN A 247 -17.38 4.14 -7.49
N SER A 248 -16.18 4.01 -6.93
CA SER A 248 -15.23 2.98 -7.34
C SER A 248 -15.72 1.59 -7.00
N MET A 249 -16.36 1.43 -5.85
CA MET A 249 -16.96 0.17 -5.43
C MET A 249 -18.20 -0.19 -6.27
N GLN A 250 -19.06 0.79 -6.59
CA GLN A 250 -20.19 0.60 -7.52
C GLN A 250 -19.70 0.14 -8.89
N THR A 251 -18.64 0.79 -9.42
CA THR A 251 -18.00 0.40 -10.67
C THR A 251 -17.44 -1.02 -10.58
N ALA A 252 -16.71 -1.35 -9.50
CA ALA A 252 -16.13 -2.69 -9.31
C ALA A 252 -17.20 -3.80 -9.32
N ILE A 253 -18.34 -3.57 -8.64
CA ILE A 253 -19.48 -4.50 -8.66
C ILE A 253 -20.13 -4.56 -10.04
N GLY A 254 -20.23 -3.40 -10.72
CA GLY A 254 -20.82 -3.29 -12.07
C GLY A 254 -20.07 -4.12 -13.12
N ILE A 255 -18.72 -4.04 -13.11
CA ILE A 255 -17.85 -4.72 -14.08
C ILE A 255 -17.56 -6.19 -13.74
N ALA A 256 -17.81 -6.61 -12.50
CA ALA A 256 -17.63 -8.00 -12.10
C ALA A 256 -18.68 -8.91 -12.79
N ARG A 257 -18.24 -10.04 -13.33
CA ARG A 257 -19.16 -11.06 -13.87
C ARG A 257 -19.95 -11.76 -12.76
N PRO A 258 -21.10 -12.36 -13.05
CA PRO A 258 -21.74 -13.26 -12.10
C PRO A 258 -20.79 -14.38 -11.64
N GLY A 259 -20.76 -14.64 -10.31
CA GLY A 259 -19.85 -15.59 -9.67
C GLY A 259 -18.40 -15.11 -9.57
N GLY A 260 -18.11 -13.86 -9.95
CA GLY A 260 -16.78 -13.23 -9.83
C GLY A 260 -16.41 -12.86 -8.40
N ALA A 261 -15.23 -12.27 -8.25
CA ALA A 261 -14.74 -11.81 -6.95
C ALA A 261 -14.21 -10.38 -7.01
N VAL A 262 -14.41 -9.63 -5.93
CA VAL A 262 -13.89 -8.28 -5.72
C VAL A 262 -12.95 -8.30 -4.52
N GLY A 263 -11.68 -7.97 -4.74
CA GLY A 263 -10.69 -7.72 -3.70
C GLY A 263 -10.63 -6.22 -3.40
N ARG A 264 -11.16 -5.82 -2.25
CA ARG A 264 -11.25 -4.42 -1.83
C ARG A 264 -10.11 -4.07 -0.90
N VAL A 265 -9.23 -3.17 -1.32
CA VAL A 265 -8.09 -2.67 -0.53
C VAL A 265 -8.06 -1.14 -0.45
N GLY A 266 -8.87 -0.45 -1.24
CA GLY A 266 -9.09 0.99 -1.06
C GLY A 266 -9.68 1.25 0.33
N VAL A 267 -9.07 2.19 1.09
CA VAL A 267 -9.55 2.55 2.44
C VAL A 267 -10.94 3.20 2.33
N PRO A 268 -11.98 2.57 2.86
CA PRO A 268 -13.34 3.04 2.67
C PRO A 268 -13.55 4.41 3.33
N GLN A 269 -14.14 5.33 2.59
CA GLN A 269 -14.56 6.63 3.09
C GLN A 269 -16.04 6.65 3.48
N ASP A 270 -16.77 5.58 3.19
CA ASP A 270 -18.18 5.39 3.48
C ASP A 270 -18.39 4.25 4.48
N GLU A 271 -19.35 4.40 5.39
CA GLU A 271 -19.67 3.40 6.42
C GLU A 271 -20.40 2.16 5.86
N THR A 272 -21.01 2.29 4.69
CA THR A 272 -21.82 1.23 4.09
C THR A 272 -21.16 0.63 2.85
N LEU A 273 -21.42 -0.65 2.59
CA LEU A 273 -21.04 -1.28 1.33
C LEU A 273 -22.04 -0.87 0.24
N PRO A 274 -21.65 -0.06 -0.76
CA PRO A 274 -22.55 0.34 -1.83
C PRO A 274 -22.88 -0.84 -2.74
N ALA A 275 -23.99 -0.73 -3.48
CA ALA A 275 -24.44 -1.72 -4.48
C ALA A 275 -24.57 -3.17 -3.94
N SER A 276 -24.94 -3.33 -2.67
CA SER A 276 -25.13 -4.64 -2.04
C SER A 276 -26.15 -5.54 -2.77
N ARG A 277 -27.25 -4.94 -3.28
CA ARG A 277 -28.27 -5.68 -4.03
C ARG A 277 -27.76 -6.23 -5.38
N PRO A 278 -27.10 -5.47 -6.26
CA PRO A 278 -26.44 -6.01 -7.45
C PRO A 278 -25.40 -7.08 -7.13
N ALA A 279 -24.58 -6.89 -6.09
CA ALA A 279 -23.59 -7.88 -5.66
C ALA A 279 -24.25 -9.23 -5.28
N PHE A 280 -25.36 -9.17 -4.52
CA PHE A 280 -26.14 -10.37 -4.14
C PHE A 280 -26.66 -11.13 -5.38
N PHE A 281 -27.30 -10.44 -6.32
CA PHE A 281 -27.86 -11.10 -7.50
C PHE A 281 -26.82 -11.62 -8.50
N LYS A 282 -25.60 -11.08 -8.46
CA LYS A 282 -24.46 -11.60 -9.21
C LYS A 282 -23.72 -12.74 -8.50
N ASN A 283 -24.09 -13.12 -7.27
CA ASN A 283 -23.35 -14.08 -6.43
C ASN A 283 -21.87 -13.70 -6.30
N LEU A 284 -21.55 -12.43 -6.06
CA LEU A 284 -20.18 -11.98 -5.94
C LEU A 284 -19.57 -12.36 -4.60
N ARG A 285 -18.30 -12.72 -4.63
CA ARG A 285 -17.45 -12.74 -3.44
C ARG A 285 -16.81 -11.39 -3.28
N ILE A 286 -16.93 -10.79 -2.11
CA ILE A 286 -16.30 -9.50 -1.77
C ILE A 286 -15.50 -9.74 -0.50
N GLY A 287 -14.22 -9.43 -0.56
CA GLY A 287 -13.31 -9.55 0.58
C GLY A 287 -12.18 -8.54 0.48
N GLY A 288 -11.23 -8.60 1.39
CA GLY A 288 -10.08 -7.68 1.46
C GLY A 288 -10.03 -6.97 2.81
N GLY A 289 -9.66 -5.72 2.81
CA GLY A 289 -9.39 -4.93 4.00
C GLY A 289 -7.93 -4.52 4.07
N PRO A 290 -7.40 -4.13 5.24
CA PRO A 290 -5.99 -3.84 5.42
C PRO A 290 -5.16 -5.08 5.09
N ALA A 291 -4.27 -4.96 4.10
CA ALA A 291 -3.49 -6.09 3.62
C ALA A 291 -2.45 -6.54 4.66
N ALA A 292 -2.38 -7.83 4.92
CA ALA A 292 -1.35 -8.40 5.80
C ALA A 292 -0.01 -8.50 5.07
N VAL A 293 0.56 -7.35 4.68
CA VAL A 293 1.75 -7.28 3.80
C VAL A 293 2.94 -8.03 4.37
N ARG A 294 3.10 -8.10 5.70
CA ARG A 294 4.15 -8.87 6.35
C ARG A 294 4.17 -10.33 5.90
N ALA A 295 2.99 -10.94 5.70
CA ALA A 295 2.87 -12.33 5.26
C ALA A 295 3.29 -12.53 3.79
N TYR A 296 3.25 -11.49 2.96
CA TYR A 296 3.56 -11.58 1.53
C TYR A 296 5.02 -11.28 1.20
N ILE A 297 5.81 -10.72 2.13
CA ILE A 297 7.18 -10.28 1.84
C ILE A 297 8.04 -11.47 1.37
N GLU A 298 7.98 -12.61 2.04
CA GLU A 298 8.78 -13.81 1.67
C GLU A 298 8.46 -14.29 0.25
N GLU A 299 7.21 -14.20 -0.17
CA GLU A 299 6.76 -14.59 -1.50
C GLU A 299 7.17 -13.59 -2.60
N LEU A 300 7.12 -12.29 -2.27
CA LEU A 300 7.34 -11.21 -3.25
C LEU A 300 8.81 -10.84 -3.41
N LEU A 301 9.58 -10.89 -2.33
CA LEU A 301 10.98 -10.46 -2.27
C LEU A 301 11.87 -11.08 -3.33
N PRO A 302 11.87 -12.42 -3.59
CA PRO A 302 12.68 -13.00 -4.65
C PRO A 302 12.37 -12.42 -6.04
N GLY A 303 11.10 -12.12 -6.32
CA GLY A 303 10.69 -11.49 -7.58
C GLY A 303 11.25 -10.09 -7.76
N VAL A 304 11.34 -9.32 -6.67
CA VAL A 304 11.94 -7.98 -6.65
C VAL A 304 13.46 -8.06 -6.84
N LEU A 305 14.14 -8.91 -6.08
CA LEU A 305 15.60 -9.04 -6.12
C LEU A 305 16.11 -9.55 -7.48
N GLU A 306 15.36 -10.42 -8.15
CA GLU A 306 15.68 -10.95 -9.46
C GLU A 306 15.22 -10.05 -10.63
N GLY A 307 14.57 -8.92 -10.34
CA GLY A 307 14.03 -8.02 -11.35
C GLY A 307 12.84 -8.59 -12.15
N ARG A 308 12.21 -9.67 -11.69
CA ARG A 308 11.02 -10.24 -12.33
C ARG A 308 9.77 -9.35 -12.13
N ILE A 309 9.74 -8.60 -11.06
CA ILE A 309 8.78 -7.52 -10.81
C ILE A 309 9.55 -6.26 -10.38
N ASP A 310 9.10 -5.11 -10.87
CA ASP A 310 9.72 -3.81 -10.56
C ASP A 310 8.64 -2.81 -10.08
N PRO A 311 8.12 -3.02 -8.86
CA PRO A 311 7.10 -2.13 -8.31
C PRO A 311 7.65 -0.75 -7.93
N GLY A 312 8.97 -0.58 -7.84
CA GLY A 312 9.62 0.70 -7.52
C GLY A 312 9.35 1.80 -8.55
N ARG A 313 8.92 1.44 -9.74
CA ARG A 313 8.51 2.37 -10.80
C ARG A 313 7.32 3.25 -10.43
N VAL A 314 6.59 2.94 -9.38
CA VAL A 314 5.53 3.83 -8.85
C VAL A 314 6.10 5.09 -8.19
N PHE A 315 7.39 5.08 -7.79
CA PHE A 315 8.06 6.27 -7.27
C PHE A 315 8.57 7.13 -8.44
N ASP A 316 7.87 8.21 -8.73
CA ASP A 316 8.21 9.16 -9.79
C ASP A 316 8.85 10.45 -9.25
N ARG A 317 8.93 10.59 -7.93
CA ARG A 317 9.61 11.70 -7.24
C ARG A 317 10.34 11.21 -6.00
N THR A 318 11.52 11.82 -5.74
CA THR A 318 12.28 11.61 -4.50
C THR A 318 12.58 12.95 -3.88
N VAL A 319 12.37 13.07 -2.56
CA VAL A 319 12.66 14.28 -1.78
C VAL A 319 13.43 13.92 -0.51
N ASN A 320 14.09 14.91 0.09
CA ASN A 320 14.54 14.83 1.48
C ASN A 320 13.40 15.24 2.44
N LEU A 321 13.61 15.22 3.75
CA LEU A 321 12.59 15.64 4.72
C LEU A 321 12.05 17.05 4.43
N ASP A 322 12.90 18.02 4.14
CA ASP A 322 12.48 19.39 3.90
C ASP A 322 11.54 19.52 2.67
N GLY A 323 11.63 18.58 1.72
CA GLY A 323 10.77 18.51 0.55
C GLY A 323 9.45 17.75 0.75
N VAL A 324 9.20 17.16 1.91
CA VAL A 324 7.98 16.35 2.16
C VAL A 324 6.69 17.16 2.01
N PRO A 325 6.57 18.42 2.51
CA PRO A 325 5.36 19.23 2.29
C PRO A 325 5.02 19.41 0.81
N ASP A 326 6.05 19.63 -0.05
CA ASP A 326 5.88 19.72 -1.50
C ASP A 326 5.50 18.37 -2.11
N GLY A 327 6.01 17.28 -1.56
CA GLY A 327 5.62 15.92 -1.93
C GLY A 327 4.15 15.63 -1.70
N TYR A 328 3.59 16.01 -0.55
CA TYR A 328 2.16 15.92 -0.26
C TYR A 328 1.33 16.69 -1.27
N ARG A 329 1.70 17.96 -1.53
CA ARG A 329 1.01 18.79 -2.52
C ARG A 329 1.03 18.14 -3.91
N ALA A 330 2.19 17.70 -4.38
CA ALA A 330 2.32 17.08 -5.69
C ALA A 330 1.45 15.82 -5.85
N MET A 331 1.35 14.99 -4.80
CA MET A 331 0.47 13.83 -4.84
C MET A 331 -1.01 14.22 -4.76
N ALA A 332 -1.38 15.23 -3.96
CA ALA A 332 -2.75 15.73 -3.86
C ALA A 332 -3.21 16.33 -5.19
N ASP A 333 -2.35 17.09 -5.86
CA ASP A 333 -2.61 17.72 -7.16
C ASP A 333 -2.49 16.74 -8.34
N ARG A 334 -2.17 15.47 -8.08
CA ARG A 334 -1.99 14.41 -9.08
C ARG A 334 -0.78 14.60 -9.99
N GLU A 335 0.16 15.44 -9.63
CA GLU A 335 1.43 15.66 -10.33
C GLU A 335 2.45 14.53 -10.07
N SER A 336 2.23 13.73 -9.02
CA SER A 336 3.08 12.59 -8.69
C SER A 336 2.23 11.37 -8.34
N ILE A 337 2.73 10.17 -8.68
CA ILE A 337 2.09 8.88 -8.33
C ILE A 337 2.40 8.57 -6.88
N LYS A 338 3.68 8.54 -6.53
CA LYS A 338 4.16 8.25 -5.17
C LYS A 338 5.51 8.92 -4.93
N VAL A 339 5.63 9.59 -3.80
CA VAL A 339 6.85 10.32 -3.42
C VAL A 339 7.67 9.49 -2.44
N MET A 340 8.92 9.19 -2.80
CA MET A 340 9.90 8.59 -1.90
C MET A 340 10.59 9.68 -1.07
N VAL A 341 10.80 9.41 0.21
CA VAL A 341 11.48 10.30 1.16
C VAL A 341 12.82 9.66 1.56
N ARG A 342 13.88 10.46 1.50
CA ARG A 342 15.20 10.16 2.09
C ARG A 342 15.40 11.09 3.27
N PRO A 343 15.20 10.66 4.49
CA PRO A 343 15.34 11.48 5.70
C PRO A 343 16.74 12.01 5.91
#